data_b8045904df1beeb56a919e2589d16bc3
#
_entry.id   b8045904df1beeb56a919e2589d16bc3
#
_cell.length_a   1.000
_cell.length_b   1.000
_cell.length_c   1.000
_cell.angle_alpha   90.00
_cell.angle_beta   90.00
_cell.angle_gamma   90.00
#
_symmetry.space_group_name_H-M   'P 1'
#
loop_
_entity.id
_entity.type
_entity.pdbx_description
1 polymer ?
#
loop_
_entity_poly.entity_id
_entity_poly.type
_entity_poly.pdbx_seq_one_letter_code
_entity_poly.pdbx_strand_id
1 'polypeptide(L)' 'MGKVDENKKKKKEALFNTAYELFTTKGIHATAISDIVEKAGVAKGTFYLYF' A
#
# COMPACT_ATOMS: atom_id res chain seq x y z
N MET A 1 13.98 18.35 -6.42
CA MET A 1 12.80 17.54 -6.64
C MET A 1 12.97 16.69 -7.85
N GLY A 2 12.96 15.46 -7.69
CA GLY A 2 13.22 14.60 -8.79
C GLY A 2 12.21 13.50 -8.92
N LYS A 3 12.43 12.64 -9.88
CA LYS A 3 11.59 11.50 -10.12
C LYS A 3 11.52 10.55 -8.93
N VAL A 4 12.55 10.58 -8.08
CA VAL A 4 12.59 9.72 -6.90
C VAL A 4 11.45 10.05 -5.94
N ASP A 5 11.19 11.34 -5.74
CA ASP A 5 10.11 11.77 -4.86
C ASP A 5 8.76 11.39 -5.44
N GLU A 6 8.60 11.51 -6.75
CA GLU A 6 7.36 11.10 -7.40
C GLU A 6 7.12 9.61 -7.27
N ASN A 7 8.18 8.81 -7.43
CA ASN A 7 8.04 7.37 -7.32
C ASN A 7 7.65 6.95 -5.91
N LYS A 8 8.26 7.57 -4.90
CA LYS A 8 7.91 7.30 -3.51
C LYS A 8 6.47 7.69 -3.22
N LYS A 9 6.06 8.83 -3.73
CA LYS A 9 4.70 9.31 -3.54
C LYS A 9 3.69 8.37 -4.18
N LYS A 10 3.99 7.91 -5.39
CA LYS A 10 3.11 6.97 -6.11
C LYS A 10 2.96 5.66 -5.35
N LYS A 11 4.07 5.12 -4.83
CA LYS A 11 4.04 3.90 -4.07
C LYS A 11 3.24 4.06 -2.79
N LYS A 12 3.42 5.19 -2.11
CA LYS A 12 2.69 5.49 -0.89
C LYS A 12 1.20 5.59 -1.17
N GLU A 13 0.82 6.29 -2.23
CA GLU A 13 -0.57 6.44 -2.60
C GLU A 13 -1.18 5.10 -2.99
N ALA A 14 -0.44 4.26 -3.71
CA ALA A 14 -0.90 2.94 -4.08
C ALA A 14 -1.18 2.09 -2.84
N LEU A 15 -0.29 2.15 -1.85
CA LEU A 15 -0.48 1.42 -0.60
C LEU A 15 -1.73 1.89 0.14
N PHE A 16 -1.88 3.19 0.30
CA PHE A 16 -3.03 3.74 1.02
C PHE A 16 -4.33 3.46 0.29
N ASN A 17 -4.36 3.65 -1.03
CA ASN A 17 -5.55 3.38 -1.81
C ASN A 17 -5.94 1.91 -1.77
N THR A 18 -4.95 1.02 -1.87
CA THR A 18 -5.19 -0.41 -1.83
C THR A 18 -5.69 -0.84 -0.45
N ALA A 19 -5.05 -0.32 0.60
CA ALA A 19 -5.47 -0.62 1.96
C ALA A 19 -6.91 -0.16 2.19
N TYR A 20 -7.23 1.05 1.77
CA TYR A 20 -8.56 1.59 1.91
C TYR A 20 -9.59 0.73 1.17
N GLU A 21 -9.28 0.35 -0.05
CA GLU A 21 -10.16 -0.48 -0.86
C GLU A 21 -10.42 -1.82 -0.18
N LEU A 22 -9.37 -2.48 0.30
CA LEU A 22 -9.52 -3.76 0.96
C LEU A 22 -10.28 -3.65 2.29
N PHE A 23 -10.02 -2.59 3.04
CA PHE A 23 -10.73 -2.37 4.30
C PHE A 23 -12.22 -2.14 4.08
N THR A 24 -12.59 -1.46 3.00
CA THR A 24 -13.99 -1.16 2.72
C THR A 24 -14.72 -2.32 2.05
N THR A 25 -14.00 -3.18 1.34
CA THR A 25 -14.64 -4.30 0.62
C THR A 25 -14.59 -5.60 1.41
N LYS A 26 -13.45 -5.90 2.05
CA LYS A 26 -13.29 -7.12 2.84
C LYS A 26 -13.47 -6.91 4.33
N GLY A 27 -13.27 -5.69 4.80
CA GLY A 27 -13.27 -5.38 6.21
C GLY A 27 -11.86 -5.44 6.79
N ILE A 28 -11.64 -4.66 7.85
CA ILE A 28 -10.34 -4.56 8.49
C ILE A 28 -9.85 -5.91 9.01
N HIS A 29 -10.75 -6.68 9.61
CA HIS A 29 -10.37 -7.96 10.21
C HIS A 29 -10.06 -9.03 9.17
N ALA A 30 -10.60 -8.91 7.98
CA ALA A 30 -10.39 -9.89 6.92
C ALA A 30 -9.21 -9.51 6.00
N THR A 31 -8.57 -8.37 6.24
CA THR A 31 -7.49 -7.87 5.41
C THR A 31 -6.15 -8.12 6.09
N ALA A 32 -5.23 -8.79 5.40
CA ALA A 32 -3.88 -9.00 5.89
C ALA A 32 -2.91 -8.06 5.16
N ILE A 33 -1.76 -7.81 5.81
CA ILE A 33 -0.71 -6.98 5.21
C ILE A 33 -0.27 -7.56 3.87
N SER A 34 -0.15 -8.89 3.81
CA SER A 34 0.28 -9.55 2.57
C SER A 34 -0.71 -9.30 1.43
N ASP A 35 -2.00 -9.21 1.73
CA ASP A 35 -3.00 -8.89 0.70
C ASP A 35 -2.80 -7.49 0.16
N ILE A 36 -2.51 -6.55 1.05
CA ILE A 36 -2.32 -5.16 0.66
C ILE A 36 -1.08 -5.00 -0.23
N VAL A 37 0.05 -5.56 0.19
CA VAL A 37 1.29 -5.38 -0.57
C VAL A 37 1.23 -6.13 -1.89
N GLU A 38 0.60 -7.28 -1.92
CA GLU A 38 0.46 -8.06 -3.14
C GLU A 38 -0.40 -7.31 -4.16
N LYS A 39 -1.52 -6.78 -3.74
CA LYS A 39 -2.41 -6.04 -4.63
C LYS A 39 -1.79 -4.71 -5.07
N ALA A 40 -1.08 -4.05 -4.17
CA ALA A 40 -0.42 -2.79 -4.50
C ALA A 40 0.83 -2.99 -5.36
N GLY A 41 1.34 -4.23 -5.42
CA GLY A 41 2.53 -4.52 -6.22
C GLY A 41 3.81 -4.02 -5.61
N VAL A 42 3.89 -3.97 -4.28
CA VAL A 42 5.08 -3.52 -3.58
C VAL A 42 5.58 -4.61 -2.63
N ALA A 43 6.82 -4.46 -2.17
CA ALA A 43 7.38 -5.40 -1.22
C ALA A 43 6.85 -5.12 0.19
N LYS A 44 6.83 -6.16 1.01
CA LYS A 44 6.37 -6.05 2.39
C LYS A 44 7.18 -5.03 3.17
N GLY A 45 8.49 -4.96 2.91
CA GLY A 45 9.35 -3.97 3.56
C GLY A 45 8.93 -2.54 3.23
N THR A 46 8.48 -2.31 1.99
CA THR A 46 8.00 -1.01 1.58
C THR A 46 6.76 -0.61 2.39
N PHE A 47 5.88 -1.56 2.65
CA PHE A 47 4.71 -1.30 3.47
C PHE A 47 5.12 -0.77 4.84
N TYR A 48 6.09 -1.41 5.49
CA TYR A 48 6.52 -1.00 6.81
C TYR A 48 7.26 0.33 6.84
N LEU A 49 7.77 0.78 5.72
CA LEU A 49 8.36 2.12 5.64
C LEU A 49 7.32 3.22 5.81
N TYR A 50 6.09 2.97 5.42
CA TYR A 50 5.04 3.99 5.44
C TYR A 50 4.03 3.78 6.56
N PHE A 51 4.04 2.66 7.19
CA PHE A 51 3.15 2.33 8.29
C PHE A 51 3.95 1.89 9.53
#